data_a7f407c917b5f32780c7479b81e7ab2f
#
_entry.id   a7f407c917b5f32780c7479b81e7ab2f
#
_cell.length_a   1.000
_cell.length_b   1.000
_cell.length_c   1.000
_cell.angle_alpha   90.00
_cell.angle_beta   90.00
_cell.angle_gamma   90.00
#
_symmetry.space_group_name_H-M   'P 1'
#
loop_
_entity.id
_entity.type
_entity.pdbx_description
1 polymer ?
#
loop_
_entity_poly.entity_id
_entity_poly.type
_entity_poly.pdbx_seq_one_letter_code
_entity_poly.pdbx_strand_id
1 'polypeptide(L)'
;TTMRKAFILSECEPPECDEKPYALLVANPTKGHHFIAQTEQRQNAFNLQVNPQNRNVYQWPLSRFDHHPRGEINSVNIEKNLEVNNLYTLTFVEGDGGQQYNLETWFSRHETGYEEACESLKLLAPGKQLANPELHRILNLKILGLLRNPLTHRDYLVRELTGALNRHLPQTGTEFRELIARRPQERVSRILKEFDFTLPGYTDWLADLYGMLSEGVFRPSLFARLTAALTTDPNQIRLILHRYPRGHRYCFFADSGYCLQADNTMLSIGFNIAADMFLILQITRSHWHNLSNLLSETPPPAPQTPLTVMDNQHQQRLTFNRLCIRQAHHAVYGKSNQLSDFL
;
A
#
# COMPACT_ATOMS: atom_id res chain seq x y z
N THR A 1 -9.19 14.16 28.11
CA THR A 1 -10.61 14.14 27.64
C THR A 1 -10.76 14.87 26.30
N THR A 2 -10.06 15.98 26.09
CA THR A 2 -10.14 16.80 24.86
C THR A 2 -9.55 16.07 23.63
N MET A 3 -8.49 15.29 23.82
CA MET A 3 -7.86 14.54 22.74
C MET A 3 -8.75 13.40 22.18
N ARG A 4 -9.59 12.75 23.04
CA ARG A 4 -10.49 11.69 22.57
C ARG A 4 -11.49 12.21 21.54
N LYS A 5 -11.98 13.45 21.69
CA LYS A 5 -12.93 14.05 20.77
C LYS A 5 -12.31 14.40 19.39
N ALA A 6 -11.01 14.70 19.35
CA ALA A 6 -10.31 15.07 18.12
C ALA A 6 -10.24 13.93 17.08
N PHE A 7 -10.46 12.68 17.49
CA PHE A 7 -10.49 11.52 16.61
C PHE A 7 -11.91 11.09 16.22
N ILE A 8 -12.94 11.78 16.71
CA ILE A 8 -14.32 11.51 16.37
C ILE A 8 -14.70 12.42 15.20
N LEU A 9 -15.10 11.82 14.10
CA LEU A 9 -15.61 12.54 12.93
C LEU A 9 -16.90 13.27 13.31
N SER A 10 -17.00 14.57 12.95
CA SER A 10 -17.93 15.54 13.54
C SER A 10 -19.43 15.28 13.35
N GLU A 11 -19.82 14.32 12.52
CA GLU A 11 -21.23 14.04 12.23
C GLU A 11 -21.72 12.70 12.73
N CYS A 12 -20.84 11.92 13.36
CA CYS A 12 -21.21 10.66 13.96
C CYS A 12 -20.84 10.70 15.45
N GLU A 13 -21.81 10.94 16.30
CA GLU A 13 -21.77 10.31 17.62
C GLU A 13 -22.15 8.84 17.40
N PRO A 14 -21.18 7.94 17.17
CA PRO A 14 -21.52 6.55 17.19
C PRO A 14 -21.88 6.23 18.63
N PRO A 15 -23.06 5.64 18.87
CA PRO A 15 -23.49 5.28 20.23
C PRO A 15 -22.52 4.34 20.95
N GLU A 16 -21.52 3.82 20.24
CA GLU A 16 -20.47 2.95 20.73
C GLU A 16 -19.17 3.23 19.99
N CYS A 17 -18.55 4.40 20.21
CA CYS A 17 -17.16 4.58 19.82
C CYS A 17 -16.31 3.68 20.69
N ASP A 18 -15.98 2.48 20.17
CA ASP A 18 -15.11 1.56 20.84
C ASP A 18 -13.78 2.29 21.16
N GLU A 19 -13.40 2.42 22.43
CA GLU A 19 -12.15 3.08 22.83
C GLU A 19 -10.91 2.38 22.29
N LYS A 20 -11.04 1.18 21.74
CA LYS A 20 -9.95 0.36 21.18
C LYS A 20 -9.10 1.08 20.12
N PRO A 21 -9.64 1.82 19.12
CA PRO A 21 -8.81 2.53 18.16
C PRO A 21 -7.91 3.56 18.81
N TYR A 22 -8.43 4.28 19.81
CA TYR A 22 -7.68 5.29 20.53
C TYR A 22 -6.55 4.67 21.37
N ALA A 23 -6.84 3.60 22.11
CA ALA A 23 -5.85 2.88 22.90
C ALA A 23 -4.74 2.28 22.02
N LEU A 24 -5.08 1.80 20.82
CA LEU A 24 -4.11 1.31 19.85
C LEU A 24 -3.17 2.40 19.32
N LEU A 25 -3.68 3.62 19.12
CA LEU A 25 -2.86 4.76 18.69
C LEU A 25 -1.89 5.21 19.78
N VAL A 26 -2.32 5.18 21.04
CA VAL A 26 -1.49 5.56 22.21
C VAL A 26 -0.32 4.60 22.41
N ALA A 27 -0.50 3.33 22.12
CA ALA A 27 0.46 2.27 22.46
C ALA A 27 1.66 2.17 21.49
N ASN A 28 1.75 3.02 20.47
CA ASN A 28 2.78 2.86 19.43
C ASN A 28 3.83 4.00 19.45
N PRO A 29 5.06 3.75 19.98
CA PRO A 29 6.14 4.72 20.01
C PRO A 29 6.93 4.79 18.70
N THR A 30 6.56 4.04 17.67
CA THR A 30 7.29 3.95 16.38
C THR A 30 7.42 5.32 15.74
N LYS A 31 8.64 5.69 15.37
CA LYS A 31 8.97 6.96 14.70
C LYS A 31 9.23 6.79 13.21
N GLY A 32 9.90 5.72 12.84
CA GLY A 32 10.19 5.39 11.43
C GLY A 32 8.99 4.69 10.81
N HIS A 33 8.35 5.32 9.85
CA HIS A 33 7.13 4.84 9.21
C HIS A 33 7.43 4.43 7.77
N HIS A 34 7.23 3.15 7.46
CA HIS A 34 7.45 2.62 6.12
C HIS A 34 6.20 2.80 5.25
N PHE A 35 6.32 3.46 4.11
CA PHE A 35 5.23 3.60 3.16
C PHE A 35 5.15 2.42 2.16
N ILE A 36 6.23 1.64 2.00
CA ILE A 36 6.19 0.26 1.51
C ILE A 36 6.63 -0.64 2.65
N ALA A 37 5.80 -1.61 3.02
CA ALA A 37 6.01 -2.45 4.19
C ALA A 37 7.36 -3.18 4.15
N GLN A 38 8.02 -3.31 5.29
CA GLN A 38 9.25 -4.09 5.38
C GLN A 38 9.05 -5.54 4.96
N THR A 39 7.89 -6.13 5.24
CA THR A 39 7.54 -7.49 4.83
C THR A 39 7.56 -7.67 3.32
N GLU A 40 7.12 -6.65 2.57
CA GLU A 40 7.19 -6.64 1.11
C GLU A 40 8.65 -6.53 0.61
N GLN A 41 9.43 -5.65 1.22
CA GLN A 41 10.84 -5.47 0.89
C GLN A 41 11.66 -6.74 1.17
N ARG A 42 11.36 -7.47 2.26
CA ARG A 42 12.03 -8.73 2.61
C ARG A 42 11.88 -9.81 1.54
N GLN A 43 10.73 -9.87 0.86
CA GLN A 43 10.50 -10.81 -0.24
C GLN A 43 11.36 -10.52 -1.48
N ASN A 44 11.94 -9.33 -1.56
CA ASN A 44 12.81 -8.89 -2.65
C ASN A 44 14.30 -8.78 -2.23
N ALA A 45 14.64 -9.19 -1.02
CA ALA A 45 15.99 -9.10 -0.50
C ALA A 45 16.94 -10.17 -1.12
N PHE A 46 18.22 -9.81 -1.24
CA PHE A 46 19.23 -10.70 -1.80
C PHE A 46 20.00 -11.50 -0.74
N ASN A 47 20.13 -10.97 0.48
CA ASN A 47 20.91 -11.57 1.58
C ASN A 47 19.98 -12.25 2.60
N LEU A 48 19.34 -13.34 2.20
CA LEU A 48 18.33 -14.03 3.01
C LEU A 48 18.86 -14.68 4.29
N GLN A 49 20.19 -14.86 4.41
CA GLN A 49 20.84 -15.54 5.54
C GLN A 49 20.95 -14.67 6.80
N VAL A 50 20.79 -13.37 6.66
CA VAL A 50 20.83 -12.45 7.81
C VAL A 50 19.46 -12.29 8.46
N ASN A 51 19.44 -11.75 9.67
CA ASN A 51 18.19 -11.41 10.35
C ASN A 51 17.28 -10.57 9.45
N PRO A 52 15.98 -10.77 9.47
CA PRO A 52 15.03 -10.09 8.57
C PRO A 52 15.18 -8.57 8.50
N GLN A 53 15.41 -7.90 9.64
CA GLN A 53 15.63 -6.46 9.70
C GLN A 53 16.95 -5.98 9.07
N ASN A 54 17.93 -6.87 8.93
CA ASN A 54 19.25 -6.57 8.36
C ASN A 54 19.33 -6.92 6.87
N ARG A 55 18.23 -7.35 6.27
CA ARG A 55 18.19 -7.70 4.85
C ARG A 55 18.32 -6.46 3.98
N ASN A 56 18.84 -6.65 2.78
CA ASN A 56 19.09 -5.58 1.83
C ASN A 56 18.44 -5.89 0.48
N VAL A 57 18.03 -4.83 -0.20
CA VAL A 57 17.62 -4.85 -1.61
C VAL A 57 18.58 -3.97 -2.42
N TYR A 58 18.64 -4.20 -3.72
CA TYR A 58 19.33 -3.27 -4.63
C TYR A 58 18.38 -2.17 -5.07
N GLN A 59 18.79 -0.93 -4.89
CA GLN A 59 18.11 0.27 -5.39
C GLN A 59 18.68 0.65 -6.75
N TRP A 60 17.82 0.76 -7.72
CA TRP A 60 18.11 1.19 -9.08
C TRP A 60 17.52 2.57 -9.31
N PRO A 61 18.32 3.65 -9.25
CA PRO A 61 17.83 5.01 -9.54
C PRO A 61 17.32 5.08 -10.98
N LEU A 62 16.25 5.82 -11.25
CA LEU A 62 15.67 5.93 -12.60
C LEU A 62 16.66 6.49 -13.62
N SER A 63 17.58 7.37 -13.20
CA SER A 63 18.66 7.88 -14.03
C SER A 63 19.57 6.78 -14.62
N ARG A 64 19.53 5.57 -14.05
CA ARG A 64 20.28 4.41 -14.59
C ARG A 64 19.72 3.88 -15.91
N PHE A 65 18.44 4.16 -16.19
CA PHE A 65 17.74 3.72 -17.40
C PHE A 65 17.69 4.80 -18.50
N ASP A 66 18.26 5.97 -18.25
CA ASP A 66 18.38 7.06 -19.22
C ASP A 66 19.42 6.74 -20.30
N HIS A 67 19.35 7.45 -21.43
CA HIS A 67 20.32 7.31 -22.54
C HIS A 67 21.78 7.58 -22.12
N HIS A 68 21.98 8.35 -21.05
CA HIS A 68 23.27 8.57 -20.41
C HIS A 68 23.17 8.11 -18.95
N PRO A 69 23.32 6.80 -18.69
CA PRO A 69 23.05 6.22 -17.37
C PRO A 69 23.98 6.85 -16.32
N ARG A 70 23.36 7.58 -15.39
CA ARG A 70 23.97 8.16 -14.20
C ARG A 70 23.36 7.51 -12.97
N GLY A 71 24.12 7.52 -11.91
CA GLY A 71 23.69 6.93 -10.65
C GLY A 71 24.19 5.49 -10.47
N GLU A 72 24.58 5.20 -9.27
CA GLU A 72 25.06 3.89 -8.88
C GLU A 72 23.91 3.03 -8.36
N ILE A 73 23.99 1.74 -8.61
CA ILE A 73 23.11 0.76 -8.00
C ILE A 73 23.60 0.56 -6.57
N ASN A 74 22.77 0.86 -5.60
CA ASN A 74 23.14 0.80 -4.19
C ASN A 74 22.48 -0.39 -3.49
N SER A 75 23.22 -1.00 -2.58
CA SER A 75 22.65 -1.92 -1.61
C SER A 75 22.06 -1.09 -0.47
N VAL A 76 20.75 -1.18 -0.26
CA VAL A 76 20.05 -0.45 0.79
C VAL A 76 19.43 -1.39 1.80
N ASN A 77 19.59 -1.05 3.08
CA ASN A 77 19.00 -1.83 4.16
C ASN A 77 17.50 -1.53 4.25
N ILE A 78 16.68 -2.59 4.31
CA ILE A 78 15.22 -2.49 4.33
C ILE A 78 14.68 -1.78 5.57
N GLU A 79 15.40 -1.80 6.70
CA GLU A 79 15.00 -1.12 7.93
C GLU A 79 14.93 0.41 7.75
N LYS A 80 15.74 0.95 6.82
CA LYS A 80 15.84 2.39 6.55
C LYS A 80 15.35 2.78 5.16
N ASN A 81 15.03 1.80 4.34
CA ASN A 81 14.58 2.06 2.99
C ASN A 81 13.07 2.33 2.96
N LEU A 82 12.66 3.33 2.18
CA LEU A 82 11.24 3.72 2.02
C LEU A 82 10.56 4.02 3.37
N GLU A 83 11.33 4.62 4.29
CA GLU A 83 10.93 5.02 5.64
C GLU A 83 11.00 6.53 5.77
N VAL A 84 10.01 7.12 6.42
CA VAL A 84 9.99 8.53 6.78
C VAL A 84 9.60 8.69 8.24
N ASN A 85 10.38 9.47 8.98
CA ASN A 85 10.09 9.73 10.38
C ASN A 85 8.77 10.49 10.56
N ASN A 86 7.89 9.94 11.39
CA ASN A 86 6.63 10.54 11.80
C ASN A 86 5.62 10.81 10.65
N LEU A 87 5.73 10.09 9.53
CA LEU A 87 4.87 10.27 8.35
C LEU A 87 3.38 10.14 8.71
N TYR A 88 3.01 9.12 9.50
CA TYR A 88 1.63 8.85 9.89
C TYR A 88 1.31 9.27 11.33
N THR A 89 2.14 10.12 11.91
CA THR A 89 1.91 10.62 13.26
C THR A 89 0.81 11.67 13.25
N LEU A 90 -0.22 11.47 14.06
CA LEU A 90 -1.34 12.38 14.21
C LEU A 90 -1.03 13.45 15.24
N THR A 91 -0.47 13.06 16.38
CA THR A 91 -0.04 14.00 17.44
C THR A 91 1.07 13.44 18.29
N PHE A 92 1.72 14.34 19.03
CA PHE A 92 2.69 14.02 20.08
C PHE A 92 2.07 14.36 21.44
N VAL A 93 2.23 13.48 22.43
CA VAL A 93 1.82 13.74 23.80
C VAL A 93 2.99 14.35 24.55
N GLU A 94 2.81 15.57 25.05
CA GLU A 94 3.78 16.24 25.91
C GLU A 94 3.77 15.59 27.30
N GLY A 95 4.94 15.27 27.84
CA GLY A 95 5.12 14.80 29.20
C GLY A 95 5.24 13.29 29.41
N ASP A 96 4.86 12.46 28.45
CA ASP A 96 4.88 10.98 28.57
C ASP A 96 6.06 10.32 27.83
N GLY A 97 7.26 10.81 28.01
CA GLY A 97 8.46 10.16 27.45
C GLY A 97 8.51 10.11 25.92
N GLY A 98 7.78 10.96 25.23
CA GLY A 98 7.77 11.06 23.76
C GLY A 98 6.79 10.11 23.10
N GLN A 99 5.72 9.71 23.76
CA GLN A 99 4.62 8.97 23.14
C GLN A 99 4.00 9.73 21.98
N GLN A 100 3.60 9.02 20.96
CA GLN A 100 2.93 9.59 19.80
C GLN A 100 1.73 8.74 19.39
N TYR A 101 0.72 9.40 18.85
CA TYR A 101 -0.41 8.75 18.20
C TYR A 101 -0.13 8.63 16.71
N ASN A 102 -0.13 7.41 16.18
CA ASN A 102 0.10 7.15 14.76
C ASN A 102 -0.73 5.96 14.25
N LEU A 103 -0.70 5.73 12.94
CA LEU A 103 -1.47 4.68 12.27
C LEU A 103 -0.72 3.35 12.14
N GLU A 104 0.52 3.23 12.60
CA GLU A 104 1.38 2.05 12.38
C GLU A 104 0.77 0.75 12.94
N THR A 105 0.10 0.79 14.09
CA THR A 105 -0.55 -0.39 14.64
C THR A 105 -1.65 -0.94 13.72
N TRP A 106 -2.35 -0.07 13.00
CA TRP A 106 -3.37 -0.50 12.05
C TRP A 106 -2.76 -1.06 10.77
N PHE A 107 -1.68 -0.46 10.29
CA PHE A 107 -0.96 -0.98 9.14
C PHE A 107 -0.35 -2.36 9.41
N SER A 108 0.25 -2.56 10.58
CA SER A 108 0.87 -3.83 10.96
C SER A 108 -0.09 -5.01 10.97
N ARG A 109 -1.39 -4.80 11.20
CA ARG A 109 -2.41 -5.85 11.10
C ARG A 109 -2.55 -6.40 9.68
N HIS A 110 -2.39 -5.55 8.68
CA HIS A 110 -2.42 -5.95 7.26
C HIS A 110 -1.09 -6.53 6.79
N GLU A 111 0.00 -6.23 7.47
CA GLU A 111 1.35 -6.72 7.17
C GLU A 111 1.59 -8.12 7.76
N THR A 112 0.91 -8.46 8.85
CA THR A 112 1.05 -9.74 9.54
C THR A 112 0.65 -10.90 8.62
N GLY A 113 1.52 -11.92 8.55
CA GLY A 113 1.29 -13.12 7.74
C GLY A 113 1.54 -12.93 6.22
N TYR A 114 2.14 -11.83 5.80
CA TYR A 114 2.45 -11.58 4.38
C TYR A 114 3.49 -12.57 3.84
N GLU A 115 4.53 -12.88 4.61
CA GLU A 115 5.60 -13.78 4.19
C GLU A 115 5.06 -15.21 4.01
N GLU A 116 4.26 -15.70 4.95
CA GLU A 116 3.58 -17.00 4.88
C GLU A 116 2.60 -17.06 3.71
N ALA A 117 1.88 -15.98 3.45
CA ALA A 117 1.00 -15.89 2.30
C ALA A 117 1.77 -15.97 0.98
N CYS A 118 2.93 -15.31 0.87
CA CYS A 118 3.80 -15.42 -0.32
C CYS A 118 4.30 -16.86 -0.53
N GLU A 119 4.71 -17.56 0.53
CA GLU A 119 5.12 -18.97 0.42
C GLU A 119 3.95 -19.86 -0.02
N SER A 120 2.75 -19.63 0.48
CA SER A 120 1.54 -20.34 0.05
C SER A 120 1.27 -20.16 -1.45
N LEU A 121 1.43 -18.94 -1.99
CA LEU A 121 1.24 -18.68 -3.41
C LEU A 121 2.24 -19.41 -4.31
N LYS A 122 3.44 -19.69 -3.84
CA LYS A 122 4.43 -20.49 -4.57
C LYS A 122 3.99 -21.94 -4.79
N LEU A 123 3.13 -22.46 -3.91
CA LEU A 123 2.64 -23.83 -3.94
C LEU A 123 1.37 -24.04 -4.78
N LEU A 124 0.72 -22.96 -5.25
CA LEU A 124 -0.48 -23.09 -6.07
C LEU A 124 -0.20 -23.83 -7.38
N ALA A 125 -1.14 -24.66 -7.81
CA ALA A 125 -1.05 -25.30 -9.12
C ALA A 125 -1.16 -24.25 -10.24
N PRO A 126 -0.42 -24.37 -11.35
CA PRO A 126 -0.64 -23.55 -12.55
C PRO A 126 -2.05 -23.78 -13.13
N GLY A 127 -2.63 -22.73 -13.71
CA GLY A 127 -3.93 -22.80 -14.37
C GLY A 127 -5.01 -21.94 -13.71
N LYS A 128 -6.25 -22.20 -14.08
CA LYS A 128 -7.42 -21.45 -13.60
C LYS A 128 -7.95 -22.04 -12.29
N GLN A 129 -8.20 -21.20 -11.32
CA GLN A 129 -8.75 -21.56 -10.02
C GLN A 129 -9.44 -20.34 -9.38
N LEU A 130 -9.90 -20.46 -8.15
CA LEU A 130 -10.37 -19.32 -7.35
C LEU A 130 -9.24 -18.82 -6.46
N ALA A 131 -9.26 -17.52 -6.21
CA ALA A 131 -8.35 -16.88 -5.24
C ALA A 131 -8.58 -17.45 -3.84
N ASN A 132 -7.49 -17.73 -3.14
CA ASN A 132 -7.50 -18.21 -1.77
C ASN A 132 -7.42 -17.04 -0.76
N PRO A 133 -7.65 -17.27 0.54
CA PRO A 133 -7.57 -16.23 1.58
C PRO A 133 -6.21 -15.55 1.65
N GLU A 134 -5.12 -16.27 1.39
CA GLU A 134 -3.75 -15.74 1.42
C GLU A 134 -3.54 -14.71 0.32
N LEU A 135 -4.08 -14.94 -0.87
CA LEU A 135 -4.03 -13.96 -1.96
C LEU A 135 -4.84 -12.70 -1.63
N HIS A 136 -6.00 -12.85 -1.00
CA HIS A 136 -6.79 -11.70 -0.54
C HIS A 136 -6.05 -10.90 0.54
N ARG A 137 -5.33 -11.57 1.44
CA ARG A 137 -4.47 -10.89 2.44
C ARG A 137 -3.40 -10.04 1.76
N ILE A 138 -2.72 -10.61 0.75
CA ILE A 138 -1.72 -9.88 -0.04
C ILE A 138 -2.35 -8.68 -0.74
N LEU A 139 -3.49 -8.86 -1.40
CA LEU A 139 -4.19 -7.76 -2.07
C LEU A 139 -4.60 -6.64 -1.11
N ASN A 140 -5.08 -6.98 0.08
CA ASN A 140 -5.42 -5.99 1.09
C ASN A 140 -4.20 -5.12 1.44
N LEU A 141 -3.03 -5.73 1.65
CA LEU A 141 -1.81 -4.96 1.91
C LEU A 141 -1.41 -4.11 0.70
N LYS A 142 -1.51 -4.63 -0.53
CA LYS A 142 -1.17 -3.89 -1.75
C LYS A 142 -2.10 -2.70 -1.98
N ILE A 143 -3.40 -2.87 -1.78
CA ILE A 143 -4.39 -1.78 -1.89
C ILE A 143 -4.14 -0.74 -0.78
N LEU A 144 -3.86 -1.16 0.44
CA LEU A 144 -3.47 -0.24 1.51
C LEU A 144 -2.19 0.52 1.14
N GLY A 145 -1.22 -0.18 0.55
CA GLY A 145 0.03 0.41 0.07
C GLY A 145 -0.18 1.53 -0.94
N LEU A 146 -1.16 1.41 -1.86
CA LEU A 146 -1.52 2.48 -2.79
C LEU A 146 -1.97 3.76 -2.06
N LEU A 147 -2.79 3.60 -1.04
CA LEU A 147 -3.44 4.71 -0.34
C LEU A 147 -2.50 5.39 0.67
N ARG A 148 -1.63 4.60 1.32
CA ARG A 148 -0.70 5.11 2.34
C ARG A 148 0.64 5.61 1.79
N ASN A 149 0.95 5.36 0.51
CA ASN A 149 2.20 5.80 -0.09
C ASN A 149 2.17 7.30 -0.40
N PRO A 150 3.02 8.13 0.21
CA PRO A 150 3.00 9.57 0.01
C PRO A 150 3.50 9.98 -1.38
N LEU A 151 4.23 9.13 -2.10
CA LEU A 151 4.67 9.40 -3.47
C LEU A 151 3.52 9.36 -4.47
N THR A 152 2.51 8.53 -4.20
CA THR A 152 1.42 8.24 -5.16
C THR A 152 0.17 9.12 -4.99
N HIS A 153 0.13 10.02 -4.00
CA HIS A 153 -1.07 10.81 -3.68
C HIS A 153 -1.60 11.66 -4.87
N ARG A 154 -0.74 11.95 -5.85
CA ARG A 154 -1.10 12.67 -7.09
C ARG A 154 -1.33 11.77 -8.29
N ASP A 155 -1.03 10.48 -8.18
CA ASP A 155 -1.20 9.54 -9.26
C ASP A 155 -2.68 9.36 -9.61
N TYR A 156 -2.97 9.20 -10.89
CA TYR A 156 -4.33 9.06 -11.40
C TYR A 156 -5.11 7.97 -10.64
N LEU A 157 -4.53 6.77 -10.50
CA LEU A 157 -5.18 5.64 -9.85
C LEU A 157 -5.57 5.96 -8.40
N VAL A 158 -4.66 6.54 -7.63
CA VAL A 158 -4.86 6.85 -6.21
C VAL A 158 -5.88 7.98 -6.04
N ARG A 159 -5.86 8.98 -6.92
CA ARG A 159 -6.85 10.07 -6.91
C ARG A 159 -8.26 9.57 -7.20
N GLU A 160 -8.43 8.64 -8.12
CA GLU A 160 -9.72 8.01 -8.41
C GLU A 160 -10.22 7.20 -7.21
N LEU A 161 -9.34 6.39 -6.59
CA LEU A 161 -9.66 5.64 -5.38
C LEU A 161 -10.05 6.56 -4.22
N THR A 162 -9.25 7.57 -3.95
CA THR A 162 -9.52 8.56 -2.89
C THR A 162 -10.81 9.31 -3.18
N GLY A 163 -11.07 9.68 -4.43
CA GLY A 163 -12.31 10.32 -4.83
C GLY A 163 -13.57 9.45 -4.61
N ALA A 164 -13.44 8.13 -4.84
CA ALA A 164 -14.52 7.19 -4.52
C ALA A 164 -14.75 7.07 -3.00
N LEU A 165 -13.67 7.00 -2.22
CA LEU A 165 -13.71 6.90 -0.76
C LEU A 165 -14.27 8.18 -0.12
N ASN A 166 -13.87 9.36 -0.56
CA ASN A 166 -14.24 10.66 0.03
C ASN A 166 -15.74 10.93 0.02
N ARG A 167 -16.47 10.29 -0.90
CA ARG A 167 -17.96 10.38 -0.91
C ARG A 167 -18.61 9.66 0.27
N HIS A 168 -17.88 8.75 0.91
CA HIS A 168 -18.34 7.92 2.03
C HIS A 168 -17.66 8.25 3.34
N LEU A 169 -16.52 8.95 3.29
CA LEU A 169 -15.85 9.42 4.49
C LEU A 169 -16.63 10.57 5.09
N PRO A 170 -16.99 10.49 6.37
CA PRO A 170 -17.56 11.63 7.08
C PRO A 170 -16.54 12.76 7.10
N GLN A 171 -17.02 14.00 7.05
CA GLN A 171 -16.14 15.16 7.16
C GLN A 171 -15.38 15.12 8.48
N THR A 172 -14.06 15.19 8.41
CA THR A 172 -13.22 15.34 9.58
C THR A 172 -13.51 16.66 10.28
N GLY A 173 -13.78 16.58 11.59
CA GLY A 173 -14.05 17.77 12.40
C GLY A 173 -12.84 18.72 12.46
N THR A 174 -13.12 19.97 12.73
CA THR A 174 -12.11 21.02 12.94
C THR A 174 -11.05 20.59 13.97
N GLU A 175 -11.48 19.88 15.02
CA GLU A 175 -10.60 19.37 16.08
C GLU A 175 -9.47 18.43 15.58
N PHE A 176 -9.78 17.54 14.62
CA PHE A 176 -8.76 16.67 14.02
C PHE A 176 -7.73 17.47 13.22
N ARG A 177 -8.20 18.45 12.43
CA ARG A 177 -7.33 19.32 11.64
C ARG A 177 -6.44 20.19 12.53
N GLU A 178 -6.99 20.74 13.63
CA GLU A 178 -6.24 21.49 14.63
C GLU A 178 -5.19 20.60 15.33
N LEU A 179 -5.53 19.34 15.59
CA LEU A 179 -4.60 18.39 16.21
C LEU A 179 -3.34 18.21 15.35
N ILE A 180 -3.52 17.98 14.05
CA ILE A 180 -2.40 17.82 13.12
C ILE A 180 -1.65 19.14 12.93
N ALA A 181 -2.34 20.27 12.88
CA ALA A 181 -1.73 21.59 12.73
C ALA A 181 -0.85 22.00 13.93
N ARG A 182 -1.09 21.44 15.12
CA ARG A 182 -0.26 21.65 16.32
C ARG A 182 1.04 20.85 16.31
N ARG A 183 1.28 20.02 15.33
CA ARG A 183 2.54 19.27 15.21
C ARG A 183 3.72 20.23 15.01
N PRO A 184 4.93 19.88 15.53
CA PRO A 184 6.12 20.70 15.33
C PRO A 184 6.36 20.99 13.84
N GLN A 185 6.37 22.26 13.45
CA GLN A 185 6.45 22.68 12.05
C GLN A 185 7.68 22.13 11.32
N GLU A 186 8.83 22.04 11.98
CA GLU A 186 10.05 21.49 11.38
C GLU A 186 9.86 20.05 10.87
N ARG A 187 9.15 19.22 11.63
CA ARG A 187 8.87 17.81 11.25
C ARG A 187 7.88 17.73 10.13
N VAL A 188 6.85 18.57 10.15
CA VAL A 188 5.84 18.64 9.09
C VAL A 188 6.41 19.22 7.81
N SER A 189 7.16 20.31 7.89
CA SER A 189 7.75 21.00 6.73
C SER A 189 8.63 20.10 5.88
N ARG A 190 9.37 19.17 6.52
CA ARG A 190 10.18 18.20 5.78
C ARG A 190 9.30 17.26 4.95
N ILE A 191 8.25 16.70 5.55
CA ILE A 191 7.30 15.80 4.85
C ILE A 191 6.62 16.54 3.69
N LEU A 192 6.13 17.76 3.93
CA LEU A 192 5.49 18.56 2.89
C LEU A 192 6.40 18.79 1.70
N LYS A 193 7.66 19.14 1.96
CA LYS A 193 8.65 19.39 0.91
C LYS A 193 9.05 18.12 0.16
N GLU A 194 9.26 17.03 0.88
CA GLU A 194 9.74 15.76 0.33
C GLU A 194 8.70 15.14 -0.62
N PHE A 195 7.42 15.23 -0.27
CA PHE A 195 6.33 14.60 -1.03
C PHE A 195 5.43 15.61 -1.76
N ASP A 196 5.82 16.86 -1.80
CA ASP A 196 5.07 17.93 -2.48
C ASP A 196 3.61 18.06 -2.00
N PHE A 197 3.40 17.93 -0.70
CA PHE A 197 2.12 18.19 -0.05
C PHE A 197 1.97 19.68 0.30
N THR A 198 0.73 20.17 0.23
CA THR A 198 0.31 21.32 1.04
C THR A 198 -0.05 20.85 2.44
N LEU A 199 0.01 21.73 3.45
CA LEU A 199 -0.42 21.36 4.81
C LEU A 199 -1.89 20.87 4.86
N PRO A 200 -2.85 21.53 4.23
CA PRO A 200 -4.22 21.01 4.15
C PRO A 200 -4.29 19.63 3.46
N GLY A 201 -3.61 19.46 2.33
CA GLY A 201 -3.61 18.19 1.60
C GLY A 201 -3.02 17.02 2.40
N TYR A 202 -1.94 17.26 3.15
CA TYR A 202 -1.38 16.27 4.05
C TYR A 202 -2.32 15.94 5.22
N THR A 203 -2.98 16.96 5.78
CA THR A 203 -3.97 16.79 6.84
C THR A 203 -5.16 15.96 6.36
N ASP A 204 -5.68 16.27 5.17
CA ASP A 204 -6.78 15.53 4.55
C ASP A 204 -6.37 14.06 4.28
N TRP A 205 -5.18 13.84 3.75
CA TRP A 205 -4.66 12.50 3.49
C TRP A 205 -4.55 11.65 4.76
N LEU A 206 -4.06 12.20 5.88
CA LEU A 206 -4.02 11.51 7.17
C LEU A 206 -5.43 11.23 7.70
N ALA A 207 -6.34 12.19 7.54
CA ALA A 207 -7.73 12.05 7.95
C ALA A 207 -8.45 10.95 7.18
N ASP A 208 -8.22 10.87 5.87
CA ASP A 208 -8.77 9.84 4.99
C ASP A 208 -8.26 8.46 5.39
N LEU A 209 -6.95 8.31 5.63
CA LEU A 209 -6.36 7.06 6.11
C LEU A 209 -6.98 6.62 7.45
N TYR A 210 -7.11 7.55 8.39
CA TYR A 210 -7.75 7.27 9.67
C TYR A 210 -9.21 6.85 9.47
N GLY A 211 -9.98 7.64 8.72
CA GLY A 211 -11.42 7.41 8.53
C GLY A 211 -11.74 6.09 7.82
N MET A 212 -10.94 5.70 6.81
CA MET A 212 -11.18 4.46 6.08
C MET A 212 -10.81 3.21 6.87
N LEU A 213 -9.83 3.28 7.78
CA LEU A 213 -9.36 2.15 8.58
C LEU A 213 -10.16 1.98 9.87
N SER A 214 -10.80 3.04 10.34
CA SER A 214 -11.59 3.05 11.57
C SER A 214 -12.87 2.24 11.39
N GLU A 215 -13.16 1.37 12.33
CA GLU A 215 -14.41 0.57 12.37
C GLU A 215 -15.55 1.28 13.08
N GLY A 216 -15.32 2.46 13.63
CA GLY A 216 -16.30 3.16 14.47
C GLY A 216 -17.56 3.62 13.73
N VAL A 217 -17.43 3.97 12.46
CA VAL A 217 -18.54 4.52 11.64
C VAL A 217 -19.12 3.47 10.70
N PHE A 218 -18.28 2.58 10.19
CA PHE A 218 -18.67 1.53 9.27
C PHE A 218 -18.27 0.16 9.82
N ARG A 219 -19.21 -0.77 9.83
CA ARG A 219 -18.94 -2.19 10.09
C ARG A 219 -19.41 -3.00 8.89
N PRO A 220 -18.54 -3.56 8.08
CA PRO A 220 -17.06 -3.49 8.13
C PRO A 220 -16.51 -2.10 7.76
N SER A 221 -15.23 -1.83 8.08
CA SER A 221 -14.57 -0.55 7.77
C SER A 221 -14.68 -0.20 6.29
N LEU A 222 -14.57 1.08 5.95
CA LEU A 222 -14.62 1.52 4.55
C LEU A 222 -13.49 0.89 3.72
N PHE A 223 -12.33 0.68 4.33
CA PHE A 223 -11.23 -0.05 3.68
C PHE A 223 -11.60 -1.52 3.37
N ALA A 224 -12.25 -2.22 4.30
CA ALA A 224 -12.72 -3.58 4.04
C ALA A 224 -13.79 -3.63 2.93
N ARG A 225 -14.66 -2.62 2.83
CA ARG A 225 -15.61 -2.48 1.71
C ARG A 225 -14.91 -2.22 0.40
N LEU A 226 -13.88 -1.35 0.39
CA LEU A 226 -13.07 -1.09 -0.79
C LEU A 226 -12.38 -2.36 -1.30
N THR A 227 -11.71 -3.08 -0.43
CA THR A 227 -11.02 -4.31 -0.82
C THR A 227 -12.00 -5.37 -1.32
N ALA A 228 -13.16 -5.50 -0.71
CA ALA A 228 -14.23 -6.37 -1.19
C ALA A 228 -14.70 -5.93 -2.59
N ALA A 229 -15.02 -4.65 -2.81
CA ALA A 229 -15.45 -4.14 -4.10
C ALA A 229 -14.41 -4.39 -5.21
N LEU A 230 -13.12 -4.39 -4.88
CA LEU A 230 -12.01 -4.64 -5.81
C LEU A 230 -11.67 -6.13 -5.99
N THR A 231 -12.34 -7.05 -5.28
CA THR A 231 -11.94 -8.47 -5.28
C THR A 231 -13.09 -9.47 -5.34
N THR A 232 -14.35 -9.06 -5.45
CA THR A 232 -15.47 -9.98 -5.26
C THR A 232 -16.37 -10.26 -6.47
N ASP A 233 -16.30 -9.45 -7.53
CA ASP A 233 -17.14 -9.67 -8.71
C ASP A 233 -16.42 -10.52 -9.77
N PRO A 234 -16.79 -11.81 -9.95
CA PRO A 234 -16.11 -12.70 -10.88
C PRO A 234 -16.30 -12.34 -12.36
N ASN A 235 -17.27 -11.50 -12.69
CA ASN A 235 -17.52 -11.05 -14.06
C ASN A 235 -16.72 -9.79 -14.40
N GLN A 236 -16.38 -9.00 -13.41
CA GLN A 236 -15.75 -7.69 -13.57
C GLN A 236 -14.28 -7.66 -13.15
N ILE A 237 -13.85 -8.66 -12.36
CA ILE A 237 -12.53 -8.70 -11.74
C ILE A 237 -11.84 -10.02 -12.04
N ARG A 238 -10.55 -9.97 -12.35
CA ARG A 238 -9.68 -11.13 -12.56
C ARG A 238 -8.33 -10.91 -11.92
N LEU A 239 -7.75 -11.98 -11.41
CA LEU A 239 -6.40 -12.00 -10.85
C LEU A 239 -5.52 -12.89 -11.72
N ILE A 240 -4.30 -12.43 -12.02
CA ILE A 240 -3.31 -13.20 -12.76
C ILE A 240 -2.02 -13.16 -11.96
N LEU A 241 -1.63 -14.32 -11.43
CA LEU A 241 -0.38 -14.51 -10.71
C LEU A 241 0.69 -15.04 -11.64
N HIS A 242 1.76 -14.28 -11.83
CA HIS A 242 2.92 -14.69 -12.61
C HIS A 242 4.06 -15.06 -11.67
N ARG A 243 4.65 -16.26 -11.89
CA ARG A 243 5.75 -16.79 -11.09
C ARG A 243 6.92 -17.23 -11.97
N TYR A 244 8.13 -17.10 -11.44
CA TYR A 244 9.38 -17.44 -12.13
C TYR A 244 10.24 -18.34 -11.24
N PRO A 245 9.81 -19.58 -10.95
CA PRO A 245 10.46 -20.48 -10.02
C PRO A 245 11.82 -21.00 -10.50
N ARG A 246 12.18 -20.74 -11.75
CA ARG A 246 13.41 -21.24 -12.36
C ARG A 246 14.35 -20.12 -12.78
N GLY A 247 15.61 -20.21 -12.36
CA GLY A 247 16.69 -19.31 -12.77
C GLY A 247 16.67 -17.95 -12.09
N HIS A 248 17.64 -17.12 -12.47
CA HIS A 248 17.77 -15.74 -11.99
C HIS A 248 16.86 -14.84 -12.83
N ARG A 249 15.54 -14.89 -12.61
CA ARG A 249 14.54 -14.11 -13.30
C ARG A 249 13.69 -13.36 -12.29
N TYR A 250 13.99 -12.07 -12.14
CA TYR A 250 13.42 -11.28 -11.09
C TYR A 250 12.45 -10.21 -11.60
N CYS A 251 11.59 -9.78 -10.68
CA CYS A 251 10.63 -8.71 -10.86
C CYS A 251 11.09 -7.51 -10.03
N PHE A 252 11.05 -6.32 -10.64
CA PHE A 252 11.24 -5.09 -9.87
C PHE A 252 10.02 -4.79 -9.00
N PHE A 253 10.24 -4.10 -7.89
CA PHE A 253 9.18 -3.32 -7.27
C PHE A 253 9.53 -1.82 -7.36
N ALA A 254 8.54 -1.01 -7.71
CA ALA A 254 8.68 0.43 -7.81
C ALA A 254 8.45 1.09 -6.44
N ASP A 255 9.02 2.25 -6.20
CA ASP A 255 8.73 3.07 -5.03
C ASP A 255 7.27 3.54 -4.95
N SER A 256 6.55 3.53 -6.07
CA SER A 256 5.09 3.69 -6.12
C SER A 256 4.31 2.50 -5.52
N GLY A 257 4.93 1.32 -5.40
CA GLY A 257 4.29 0.07 -4.94
C GLY A 257 3.45 -0.64 -5.99
N TYR A 258 3.26 -0.07 -7.18
CA TYR A 258 2.45 -0.64 -8.26
C TYR A 258 2.93 -0.19 -9.65
N CYS A 259 2.39 -0.83 -10.67
CA CYS A 259 2.38 -0.30 -12.03
C CYS A 259 0.97 -0.44 -12.65
N LEU A 260 0.66 0.39 -13.63
CA LEU A 260 -0.66 0.51 -14.22
C LEU A 260 -0.59 0.40 -15.73
N GLN A 261 -1.47 -0.42 -16.29
CA GLN A 261 -1.80 -0.43 -17.70
C GLN A 261 -3.31 -0.32 -17.87
N ALA A 262 -3.75 0.55 -18.75
CA ALA A 262 -5.16 0.80 -18.96
C ALA A 262 -5.48 0.97 -20.43
N ASP A 263 -6.62 0.42 -20.85
CA ASP A 263 -7.25 0.68 -22.12
C ASP A 263 -8.71 1.13 -21.94
N ASN A 264 -9.48 1.17 -22.99
CA ASN A 264 -10.88 1.61 -22.95
C ASN A 264 -11.81 0.67 -22.19
N THR A 265 -11.41 -0.58 -21.99
CA THR A 265 -12.25 -1.65 -21.41
C THR A 265 -11.79 -2.11 -20.04
N MET A 266 -10.48 -2.11 -19.83
CA MET A 266 -9.84 -2.72 -18.66
C MET A 266 -8.83 -1.78 -18.00
N LEU A 267 -8.75 -1.90 -16.71
CA LEU A 267 -7.69 -1.39 -15.85
C LEU A 267 -6.89 -2.59 -15.33
N SER A 268 -5.59 -2.62 -15.54
CA SER A 268 -4.68 -3.66 -15.06
C SER A 268 -3.66 -3.05 -14.11
N ILE A 269 -3.76 -3.41 -12.83
CA ILE A 269 -2.87 -2.93 -11.77
C ILE A 269 -1.89 -4.06 -11.44
N GLY A 270 -0.62 -3.83 -11.65
CA GLY A 270 0.45 -4.80 -11.38
C GLY A 270 1.12 -4.53 -10.04
N PHE A 271 1.26 -5.57 -9.24
CA PHE A 271 1.90 -5.54 -7.92
C PHE A 271 3.05 -6.54 -7.87
N ASN A 272 4.24 -6.10 -7.51
CA ASN A 272 5.29 -7.03 -7.09
C ASN A 272 4.85 -7.73 -5.80
N ILE A 273 5.01 -9.04 -5.74
CA ILE A 273 4.70 -9.86 -4.55
C ILE A 273 5.99 -10.34 -3.88
N ALA A 274 6.93 -10.80 -4.70
CA ALA A 274 8.25 -11.24 -4.30
C ALA A 274 9.23 -11.03 -5.46
N ALA A 275 10.50 -11.29 -5.23
CA ALA A 275 11.53 -11.13 -6.26
C ALA A 275 11.25 -11.91 -7.56
N ASP A 276 10.57 -13.04 -7.46
CA ASP A 276 10.25 -13.97 -8.55
C ASP A 276 8.74 -14.07 -8.84
N MET A 277 7.95 -13.09 -8.38
CA MET A 277 6.49 -13.19 -8.44
C MET A 277 5.81 -11.82 -8.50
N PHE A 278 4.85 -11.65 -9.40
CA PHE A 278 3.99 -10.49 -9.43
C PHE A 278 2.53 -10.87 -9.71
N LEU A 279 1.61 -10.02 -9.29
CA LEU A 279 0.18 -10.16 -9.43
C LEU A 279 -0.37 -9.04 -10.31
N ILE A 280 -1.29 -9.36 -11.21
CA ILE A 280 -2.09 -8.38 -11.95
C ILE A 280 -3.54 -8.47 -11.46
N LEU A 281 -4.06 -7.36 -10.98
CA LEU A 281 -5.49 -7.15 -10.71
C LEU A 281 -6.10 -6.46 -11.94
N GLN A 282 -6.97 -7.17 -12.65
CA GLN A 282 -7.71 -6.64 -13.78
C GLN A 282 -9.14 -6.30 -13.37
N ILE A 283 -9.57 -5.08 -13.70
CA ILE A 283 -10.89 -4.56 -13.37
C ILE A 283 -11.50 -3.94 -14.63
N THR A 284 -12.75 -4.26 -14.95
CA THR A 284 -13.42 -3.58 -16.07
C THR A 284 -13.62 -2.11 -15.78
N ARG A 285 -13.57 -1.27 -16.80
CA ARG A 285 -13.79 0.18 -16.65
C ARG A 285 -15.17 0.50 -16.08
N SER A 286 -16.19 -0.26 -16.45
CA SER A 286 -17.55 -0.07 -15.91
C SER A 286 -17.59 -0.30 -14.40
N HIS A 287 -16.93 -1.35 -13.90
CA HIS A 287 -16.84 -1.63 -12.46
C HIS A 287 -16.06 -0.55 -11.72
N TRP A 288 -14.93 -0.14 -12.29
CA TRP A 288 -14.11 0.94 -11.73
C TRP A 288 -14.88 2.26 -11.59
N HIS A 289 -15.60 2.67 -12.63
CA HIS A 289 -16.41 3.88 -12.58
C HIS A 289 -17.59 3.79 -11.59
N ASN A 290 -18.06 2.57 -11.30
CA ASN A 290 -19.14 2.34 -10.32
C ASN A 290 -18.63 2.14 -8.89
N LEU A 291 -17.33 2.20 -8.64
CA LEU A 291 -16.71 1.87 -7.36
C LEU A 291 -17.36 2.62 -6.18
N SER A 292 -17.61 3.91 -6.34
CA SER A 292 -18.25 4.71 -5.30
C SER A 292 -19.62 4.18 -4.87
N ASN A 293 -20.43 3.67 -5.81
CA ASN A 293 -21.73 3.09 -5.47
C ASN A 293 -21.56 1.75 -4.74
N LEU A 294 -20.60 0.93 -5.19
CA LEU A 294 -20.29 -0.37 -4.57
C LEU A 294 -19.86 -0.24 -3.09
N LEU A 295 -19.23 0.86 -2.73
CA LEU A 295 -18.85 1.13 -1.34
C LEU A 295 -20.06 1.36 -0.41
N SER A 296 -21.22 1.68 -0.94
CA SER A 296 -22.47 1.80 -0.17
C SER A 296 -23.10 0.44 0.14
N GLU A 297 -22.74 -0.58 -0.61
CA GLU A 297 -23.33 -1.92 -0.49
C GLU A 297 -22.66 -2.73 0.61
N THR A 298 -23.41 -3.66 1.19
CA THR A 298 -22.82 -4.63 2.12
C THR A 298 -21.97 -5.62 1.32
N PRO A 299 -20.69 -5.83 1.66
CA PRO A 299 -19.86 -6.78 0.94
C PRO A 299 -20.45 -8.20 0.97
N PRO A 300 -20.33 -8.95 -0.13
CA PRO A 300 -20.75 -10.34 -0.13
C PRO A 300 -19.92 -11.17 0.86
N PRO A 301 -20.48 -12.27 1.38
CA PRO A 301 -19.88 -13.03 2.50
C PRO A 301 -18.57 -13.73 2.18
N ALA A 302 -18.27 -14.01 0.91
CA ALA A 302 -17.01 -14.62 0.48
C ALA A 302 -16.63 -14.19 -0.93
N PRO A 303 -15.40 -13.75 -1.15
CA PRO A 303 -14.92 -13.43 -2.49
C PRO A 303 -14.74 -14.73 -3.32
N GLN A 304 -15.25 -14.72 -4.56
CA GLN A 304 -15.06 -15.78 -5.55
C GLN A 304 -14.30 -15.26 -6.77
N THR A 305 -13.19 -14.61 -6.55
CA THR A 305 -12.43 -13.96 -7.60
C THR A 305 -11.70 -15.01 -8.46
N PRO A 306 -11.89 -15.01 -9.79
CA PRO A 306 -11.12 -15.87 -10.68
C PRO A 306 -9.63 -15.53 -10.61
N LEU A 307 -8.81 -16.58 -10.43
CA LEU A 307 -7.36 -16.53 -10.44
C LEU A 307 -6.82 -17.39 -11.57
N THR A 308 -5.86 -16.85 -12.30
CA THR A 308 -5.03 -17.63 -13.23
C THR A 308 -3.59 -17.60 -12.76
N VAL A 309 -3.00 -18.76 -12.52
CA VAL A 309 -1.59 -18.91 -12.14
C VAL A 309 -0.77 -19.30 -13.37
N MET A 310 0.24 -18.51 -13.68
CA MET A 310 1.08 -18.66 -14.86
C MET A 310 2.56 -18.68 -14.50
N ASP A 311 3.26 -19.71 -14.94
CA ASP A 311 4.69 -19.86 -14.68
C ASP A 311 5.53 -19.48 -15.91
N ASN A 312 6.66 -18.82 -15.68
CA ASN A 312 7.72 -18.55 -16.65
C ASN A 312 7.29 -17.82 -17.94
N GLN A 313 6.31 -16.95 -17.85
CA GLN A 313 5.86 -16.10 -18.95
C GLN A 313 6.83 -14.92 -19.15
N HIS A 314 7.92 -15.15 -19.88
CA HIS A 314 9.03 -14.22 -20.01
C HIS A 314 8.59 -12.82 -20.48
N GLN A 315 7.78 -12.74 -21.55
CA GLN A 315 7.31 -11.47 -22.10
C GLN A 315 6.48 -10.66 -21.09
N GLN A 316 5.68 -11.32 -20.26
CA GLN A 316 4.89 -10.66 -19.23
C GLN A 316 5.80 -10.06 -18.15
N ARG A 317 6.87 -10.75 -17.75
CA ARG A 317 7.87 -10.24 -16.82
C ARG A 317 8.56 -8.98 -17.37
N LEU A 318 8.99 -9.02 -18.62
CA LEU A 318 9.61 -7.86 -19.27
C LEU A 318 8.67 -6.66 -19.30
N THR A 319 7.41 -6.88 -19.67
CA THR A 319 6.39 -5.84 -19.69
C THR A 319 6.18 -5.26 -18.30
N PHE A 320 6.03 -6.10 -17.28
CA PHE A 320 5.87 -5.68 -15.89
C PHE A 320 7.08 -4.84 -15.41
N ASN A 321 8.31 -5.32 -15.61
CA ASN A 321 9.52 -4.61 -15.19
C ASN A 321 9.67 -3.26 -15.90
N ARG A 322 9.37 -3.20 -17.19
CA ARG A 322 9.39 -1.94 -17.95
C ARG A 322 8.35 -0.94 -17.45
N LEU A 323 7.16 -1.41 -17.08
CA LEU A 323 6.13 -0.56 -16.48
C LEU A 323 6.57 -0.05 -15.11
N CYS A 324 7.16 -0.90 -14.26
CA CYS A 324 7.73 -0.48 -12.98
C CYS A 324 8.76 0.65 -13.17
N ILE A 325 9.71 0.49 -14.11
CA ILE A 325 10.72 1.52 -14.42
C ILE A 325 10.08 2.83 -14.89
N ARG A 326 9.08 2.75 -15.77
CA ARG A 326 8.45 3.94 -16.35
C ARG A 326 7.57 4.71 -15.37
N GLN A 327 7.04 4.04 -14.34
CA GLN A 327 6.03 4.60 -13.45
C GLN A 327 6.52 4.78 -12.01
N ALA A 328 7.75 4.37 -11.70
CA ALA A 328 8.38 4.73 -10.45
C ALA A 328 8.63 6.25 -10.37
N HIS A 329 8.63 6.80 -9.17
CA HIS A 329 8.90 8.21 -8.94
C HIS A 329 10.40 8.53 -8.89
N HIS A 330 11.20 7.70 -8.21
CA HIS A 330 12.63 7.91 -8.01
C HIS A 330 13.47 6.68 -8.33
N ALA A 331 13.00 5.50 -7.97
CA ALA A 331 13.75 4.26 -8.10
C ALA A 331 12.86 3.03 -8.20
N VAL A 332 13.44 1.98 -8.80
CA VAL A 332 12.96 0.61 -8.66
C VAL A 332 13.94 -0.20 -7.83
N TYR A 333 13.46 -1.26 -7.23
CA TYR A 333 14.21 -2.09 -6.30
C TYR A 333 14.13 -3.56 -6.72
N GLY A 334 15.14 -4.33 -6.37
CA GLY A 334 15.13 -5.74 -6.69
C GLY A 334 16.24 -6.55 -6.02
N LYS A 335 16.18 -7.84 -6.25
CA LYS A 335 17.05 -8.84 -5.64
C LYS A 335 18.46 -8.90 -6.25
N SER A 336 18.66 -8.37 -7.45
CA SER A 336 19.93 -8.44 -8.19
C SER A 336 20.45 -7.05 -8.55
N ASN A 337 21.77 -6.94 -8.72
CA ASN A 337 22.45 -5.79 -9.30
C ASN A 337 22.80 -5.98 -10.80
N GLN A 338 22.29 -7.04 -11.42
CA GLN A 338 22.48 -7.34 -12.84
C GLN A 338 21.17 -7.06 -13.59
N LEU A 339 21.21 -6.16 -14.58
CA LEU A 339 20.03 -5.78 -15.36
C LEU A 339 19.48 -6.96 -16.17
N SER A 340 20.33 -7.85 -16.64
CA SER A 340 19.94 -9.08 -17.37
C SER A 340 19.02 -10.02 -16.57
N ASP A 341 18.99 -9.89 -15.26
CA ASP A 341 18.09 -10.69 -14.41
C ASP A 341 16.66 -10.17 -14.45
N PHE A 342 16.47 -8.93 -14.91
CA PHE A 342 15.16 -8.25 -14.97
C PHE A 342 14.66 -8.04 -16.41
N LEU A 343 15.56 -7.74 -17.38
CA LEU A 343 15.23 -7.39 -18.75
C LEU A 343 15.84 -8.34 -19.77
#